data_8250bd54649601c46daab4233cf4119e
#
_entry.id   8250bd54649601c46daab4233cf4119e
#
_cell.length_a   1.000
_cell.length_b   1.000
_cell.length_c   1.000
_cell.angle_alpha   90.00
_cell.angle_beta   90.00
_cell.angle_gamma   90.00
#
_symmetry.space_group_name_H-M   'P 1'
#
loop_
_entity.id
_entity.type
_entity.pdbx_description
1 polymer ?
#
loop_
_entity_poly.entity_id
_entity_poly.type
_entity_poly.pdbx_seq_one_letter_code
_entity_poly.pdbx_strand_id
1 'polypeptide(L)'
;MLTSPQPLKDVFFCPEESDFYAFCIESLVLNNCSATKAIIEFGSGDGSPVIKSLLRTRFPGTIQGFEVNDLAYEAAKSKIEAFSLANNYIIHNASFFDAIPKADYLISNPPYLPAIDNKIYQPFLHGGIDGITITEKLLSLNYENVLVMISSYSNPESLIDCAITKGYATANFIVSPLKFGYYSSDPKVQQRIIELRRNNQAFFSENIYMLAGVLFTKQSKIKSDLSEELLQIMTAL
;
A
#
# COMPACT_ATOMS: atom_id res chain seq x y z
N MET A 1 31.52 -10.44 6.97
CA MET A 1 30.52 -9.38 7.26
C MET A 1 29.80 -9.10 5.96
N LEU A 2 28.55 -9.54 5.83
CA LEU A 2 27.71 -9.18 4.70
C LEU A 2 27.28 -7.73 4.93
N THR A 3 27.83 -6.81 4.14
CA THR A 3 27.38 -5.42 4.11
C THR A 3 25.93 -5.42 3.64
N SER A 4 25.03 -4.90 4.48
CA SER A 4 23.66 -4.62 4.06
C SER A 4 23.73 -3.79 2.78
N PRO A 5 23.00 -4.14 1.70
CA PRO A 5 22.98 -3.34 0.51
C PRO A 5 22.52 -1.93 0.87
N GLN A 6 23.30 -0.92 0.49
CA GLN A 6 22.85 0.48 0.65
C GLN A 6 21.62 0.68 -0.24
N PRO A 7 20.56 1.35 0.28
CA PRO A 7 19.38 1.62 -0.52
C PRO A 7 19.74 2.44 -1.76
N LEU A 8 19.21 2.08 -2.91
CA LEU A 8 19.30 2.89 -4.13
C LEU A 8 18.61 4.23 -3.84
N LYS A 9 19.31 5.34 -4.08
CA LYS A 9 18.92 6.68 -3.64
C LYS A 9 17.49 7.10 -4.03
N ASP A 10 16.93 6.52 -5.08
CA ASP A 10 15.63 6.89 -5.64
C ASP A 10 14.60 5.76 -5.61
N VAL A 11 14.88 4.68 -4.88
CA VAL A 11 13.95 3.56 -4.66
C VAL A 11 13.48 3.56 -3.21
N PHE A 12 12.16 3.39 -3.00
CA PHE A 12 11.60 3.28 -1.67
C PHE A 12 12.24 2.13 -0.89
N PHE A 13 12.67 2.44 0.33
CA PHE A 13 13.29 1.45 1.21
C PHE A 13 12.85 1.67 2.66
N CYS A 14 11.90 0.88 3.10
CA CYS A 14 11.45 0.79 4.50
C CYS A 14 11.15 -0.69 4.80
N PRO A 15 12.11 -1.44 5.36
CA PRO A 15 11.97 -2.88 5.59
C PRO A 15 10.77 -3.24 6.44
N GLU A 16 10.51 -2.48 7.51
CA GLU A 16 9.41 -2.73 8.45
C GLU A 16 8.05 -2.62 7.76
N GLU A 17 7.87 -1.59 6.95
CA GLU A 17 6.64 -1.38 6.19
C GLU A 17 6.48 -2.40 5.07
N SER A 18 7.58 -2.71 4.36
CA SER A 18 7.59 -3.72 3.30
C SER A 18 7.28 -5.12 3.83
N ASP A 19 7.80 -5.47 5.01
CA ASP A 19 7.52 -6.75 5.67
C ASP A 19 6.06 -6.82 6.15
N PHE A 20 5.54 -5.72 6.66
CA PHE A 20 4.15 -5.64 7.08
C PHE A 20 3.19 -5.71 5.88
N TYR A 21 3.50 -5.03 4.76
CA TYR A 21 2.71 -5.15 3.53
C TYR A 21 2.74 -6.58 2.98
N ALA A 22 3.91 -7.24 2.96
CA ALA A 22 4.00 -8.65 2.59
C ALA A 22 3.09 -9.53 3.45
N PHE A 23 3.11 -9.35 4.77
CA PHE A 23 2.23 -10.08 5.69
C PHE A 23 0.74 -9.83 5.43
N CYS A 24 0.35 -8.60 5.08
CA CYS A 24 -1.03 -8.27 4.69
C CYS A 24 -1.43 -8.96 3.37
N ILE A 25 -0.55 -8.97 2.35
CA ILE A 25 -0.78 -9.71 1.10
C ILE A 25 -1.01 -11.20 1.38
N GLU A 26 -0.15 -11.82 2.19
CA GLU A 26 -0.25 -13.24 2.56
C GLU A 26 -1.58 -13.53 3.27
N SER A 27 -1.88 -12.78 4.33
CA SER A 27 -2.97 -13.06 5.25
C SER A 27 -4.35 -12.66 4.71
N LEU A 28 -4.43 -11.58 3.96
CA LEU A 28 -5.71 -11.02 3.49
C LEU A 28 -6.05 -11.44 2.06
N VAL A 29 -5.07 -11.81 1.24
CA VAL A 29 -5.28 -12.16 -0.17
C VAL A 29 -4.84 -13.59 -0.48
N LEU A 30 -3.53 -13.90 -0.48
CA LEU A 30 -3.02 -15.12 -1.10
C LEU A 30 -3.47 -16.40 -0.41
N ASN A 31 -3.62 -16.38 0.93
CA ASN A 31 -4.13 -17.55 1.67
C ASN A 31 -5.64 -17.75 1.54
N ASN A 32 -6.37 -16.79 0.97
CA ASN A 32 -7.83 -16.80 0.91
C ASN A 32 -8.39 -16.81 -0.52
N CYS A 33 -7.56 -16.65 -1.54
CA CYS A 33 -8.02 -16.64 -2.93
C CYS A 33 -7.56 -17.87 -3.72
N SER A 34 -8.34 -18.21 -4.76
CA SER A 34 -7.95 -19.26 -5.70
C SER A 34 -6.80 -18.79 -6.60
N ALA A 35 -5.93 -19.72 -7.01
CA ALA A 35 -4.86 -19.50 -7.99
C ALA A 35 -5.34 -18.98 -9.35
N THR A 36 -6.63 -19.15 -9.66
CA THR A 36 -7.24 -18.69 -10.91
C THR A 36 -7.64 -17.22 -10.86
N LYS A 37 -7.56 -16.57 -9.68
CA LYS A 37 -7.88 -15.15 -9.51
C LYS A 37 -6.79 -14.28 -10.08
N ALA A 38 -7.18 -13.30 -10.87
CA ALA A 38 -6.28 -12.27 -11.39
C ALA A 38 -5.96 -11.26 -10.28
N ILE A 39 -4.69 -11.10 -9.97
CA ILE A 39 -4.18 -10.15 -8.97
C ILE A 39 -3.27 -9.15 -9.67
N ILE A 40 -3.50 -7.87 -9.43
CA ILE A 40 -2.65 -6.80 -9.94
C ILE A 40 -2.13 -5.94 -8.80
N GLU A 41 -0.92 -5.42 -8.95
CA GLU A 41 -0.29 -4.53 -7.98
C GLU A 41 -0.03 -3.16 -8.60
N PHE A 42 -0.44 -2.11 -7.91
CA PHE A 42 -0.09 -0.73 -8.21
C PHE A 42 1.13 -0.30 -7.38
N GLY A 43 2.17 0.20 -8.03
CA GLY A 43 3.37 0.72 -7.38
C GLY A 43 4.20 -0.39 -6.74
N SER A 44 4.72 -1.30 -7.56
CA SER A 44 5.44 -2.51 -7.11
C SER A 44 6.75 -2.21 -6.37
N GLY A 45 7.31 -1.01 -6.56
CA GLY A 45 8.61 -0.67 -6.00
C GLY A 45 9.69 -1.66 -6.45
N ASP A 46 10.51 -2.12 -5.52
CA ASP A 46 11.55 -3.12 -5.79
C ASP A 46 11.04 -4.58 -5.77
N GLY A 47 9.73 -4.78 -5.73
CA GLY A 47 9.05 -6.08 -5.75
C GLY A 47 9.19 -6.92 -4.48
N SER A 48 9.95 -6.46 -3.49
CA SER A 48 10.27 -7.27 -2.30
C SER A 48 9.04 -7.79 -1.54
N PRO A 49 7.96 -7.02 -1.30
CA PRO A 49 6.79 -7.53 -0.57
C PRO A 49 6.13 -8.71 -1.27
N VAL A 50 5.83 -8.58 -2.57
CA VAL A 50 5.19 -9.65 -3.36
C VAL A 50 6.10 -10.86 -3.48
N ILE A 51 7.40 -10.68 -3.72
CA ILE A 51 8.37 -11.78 -3.78
C ILE A 51 8.39 -12.55 -2.46
N LYS A 52 8.48 -11.87 -1.31
CA LYS A 52 8.43 -12.50 0.01
C LYS A 52 7.13 -13.29 0.22
N SER A 53 6.00 -12.70 -0.15
CA SER A 53 4.68 -13.34 -0.04
C SER A 53 4.57 -14.60 -0.89
N LEU A 54 5.03 -14.56 -2.13
CA LEU A 54 5.04 -15.72 -3.04
C LEU A 54 5.93 -16.86 -2.50
N LEU A 55 7.12 -16.53 -2.00
CA LEU A 55 8.05 -17.53 -1.43
C LEU A 55 7.49 -18.22 -0.19
N ARG A 56 6.80 -17.46 0.69
CA ARG A 56 6.24 -17.97 1.94
C ARG A 56 4.97 -18.78 1.72
N THR A 57 4.04 -18.28 0.90
CA THR A 57 2.74 -18.92 0.65
C THR A 57 2.81 -20.00 -0.40
N ARG A 58 3.83 -19.99 -1.26
CA ARG A 58 3.92 -20.83 -2.47
C ARG A 58 2.67 -20.70 -3.34
N PHE A 59 2.09 -19.49 -3.39
CA PHE A 59 0.91 -19.22 -4.19
C PHE A 59 1.16 -19.57 -5.67
N PRO A 60 0.36 -20.48 -6.27
CA PRO A 60 0.65 -20.98 -7.62
C PRO A 60 0.11 -20.07 -8.73
N GLY A 61 -0.64 -19.01 -8.39
CA GLY A 61 -1.18 -18.05 -9.35
C GLY A 61 -0.15 -17.03 -9.81
N THR A 62 -0.60 -16.09 -10.64
CA THR A 62 0.23 -15.02 -11.17
C THR A 62 -0.23 -13.65 -10.65
N ILE A 63 0.72 -12.80 -10.26
CA ILE A 63 0.52 -11.41 -9.89
C ILE A 63 1.15 -10.54 -10.99
N GLN A 64 0.45 -9.50 -11.45
CA GLN A 64 1.00 -8.52 -12.39
C GLN A 64 1.25 -7.21 -11.65
N GLY A 65 2.50 -6.76 -11.62
CA GLY A 65 2.91 -5.51 -10.98
C GLY A 65 3.16 -4.40 -11.99
N PHE A 66 2.91 -3.16 -11.60
CA PHE A 66 3.15 -1.95 -12.39
C PHE A 66 4.04 -0.99 -11.61
N GLU A 67 5.14 -0.57 -12.22
CA GLU A 67 6.09 0.37 -11.63
C GLU A 67 6.54 1.39 -12.67
N VAL A 68 6.51 2.68 -12.31
CA VAL A 68 6.91 3.79 -13.20
C VAL A 68 8.35 4.25 -12.98
N ASN A 69 8.93 3.92 -11.82
CA ASN A 69 10.33 4.23 -11.52
C ASN A 69 11.23 3.16 -12.13
N ASP A 70 12.01 3.53 -13.13
CA ASP A 70 12.91 2.63 -13.86
C ASP A 70 13.89 1.88 -12.95
N LEU A 71 14.44 2.55 -11.93
CA LEU A 71 15.38 1.94 -10.99
C LEU A 71 14.70 0.89 -10.10
N ALA A 72 13.47 1.17 -9.66
CA ALA A 72 12.69 0.23 -8.87
C ALA A 72 12.28 -0.99 -9.72
N TYR A 73 11.82 -0.75 -10.95
CA TYR A 73 11.50 -1.81 -11.91
C TYR A 73 12.69 -2.75 -12.17
N GLU A 74 13.88 -2.21 -12.47
CA GLU A 74 15.07 -3.04 -12.73
C GLU A 74 15.48 -3.81 -11.46
N ALA A 75 15.37 -3.21 -10.28
CA ALA A 75 15.62 -3.90 -9.02
C ALA A 75 14.62 -5.05 -8.78
N ALA A 76 13.33 -4.84 -9.04
CA ALA A 76 12.30 -5.87 -8.94
C ALA A 76 12.55 -7.01 -9.94
N LYS A 77 12.81 -6.69 -11.21
CA LYS A 77 13.10 -7.66 -12.26
C LYS A 77 14.28 -8.56 -11.89
N SER A 78 15.39 -7.96 -11.44
CA SER A 78 16.58 -8.71 -10.99
C SER A 78 16.25 -9.67 -9.86
N LYS A 79 15.44 -9.27 -8.88
CA LYS A 79 15.01 -10.13 -7.76
C LYS A 79 14.07 -11.24 -8.23
N ILE A 80 13.10 -10.95 -9.10
CA ILE A 80 12.19 -11.94 -9.68
C ILE A 80 12.97 -13.06 -10.38
N GLU A 81 14.00 -12.70 -11.16
CA GLU A 81 14.89 -13.64 -11.84
C GLU A 81 15.72 -14.46 -10.82
N ALA A 82 16.32 -13.79 -9.83
CA ALA A 82 17.15 -14.43 -8.80
C ALA A 82 16.38 -15.47 -7.97
N PHE A 83 15.09 -15.24 -7.73
CA PHE A 83 14.21 -16.16 -7.00
C PHE A 83 13.41 -17.11 -7.91
N SER A 84 13.64 -17.09 -9.24
CA SER A 84 12.95 -17.93 -10.23
C SER A 84 11.42 -17.77 -10.22
N LEU A 85 10.92 -16.55 -10.00
CA LEU A 85 9.50 -16.22 -9.88
C LEU A 85 8.89 -15.62 -11.16
N ALA A 86 9.57 -15.68 -12.30
CA ALA A 86 9.12 -15.06 -13.56
C ALA A 86 7.74 -15.53 -14.06
N ASN A 87 7.29 -16.72 -13.66
CA ASN A 87 5.94 -17.22 -13.97
C ASN A 87 4.86 -16.79 -12.97
N ASN A 88 5.27 -16.34 -11.78
CA ASN A 88 4.35 -16.00 -10.69
C ASN A 88 4.25 -14.49 -10.45
N TYR A 89 5.27 -13.72 -10.85
CA TYR A 89 5.27 -12.27 -10.72
C TYR A 89 5.79 -11.62 -12.00
N ILE A 90 4.88 -11.02 -12.76
CA ILE A 90 5.18 -10.33 -14.01
C ILE A 90 5.13 -8.84 -13.73
N ILE A 91 6.26 -8.16 -13.88
CA ILE A 91 6.34 -6.71 -13.65
C ILE A 91 6.38 -5.95 -14.96
N HIS A 92 5.66 -4.82 -15.01
CA HIS A 92 5.57 -3.91 -16.15
C HIS A 92 6.17 -2.56 -15.77
N ASN A 93 7.16 -2.09 -16.55
CA ASN A 93 7.62 -0.70 -16.45
C ASN A 93 6.66 0.22 -17.20
N ALA A 94 5.54 0.54 -16.56
CA ALA A 94 4.46 1.31 -17.17
C ALA A 94 3.58 1.97 -16.11
N SER A 95 2.90 3.04 -16.53
CA SER A 95 1.86 3.65 -15.71
C SER A 95 0.65 2.70 -15.58
N PHE A 96 0.31 2.35 -14.36
CA PHE A 96 -0.89 1.57 -14.06
C PHE A 96 -2.17 2.24 -14.56
N PHE A 97 -2.26 3.58 -14.42
CA PHE A 97 -3.44 4.34 -14.82
C PHE A 97 -3.63 4.42 -16.34
N ASP A 98 -2.59 4.16 -17.12
CA ASP A 98 -2.70 4.12 -18.59
C ASP A 98 -3.16 2.74 -19.07
N ALA A 99 -2.89 1.68 -18.30
CA ALA A 99 -3.26 0.31 -18.65
C ALA A 99 -4.61 -0.12 -18.08
N ILE A 100 -4.91 0.23 -16.82
CA ILE A 100 -6.08 -0.18 -16.01
C ILE A 100 -6.50 -1.62 -16.31
N PRO A 101 -5.67 -2.62 -16.00
CA PRO A 101 -5.96 -4.01 -16.33
C PRO A 101 -7.15 -4.55 -15.55
N LYS A 102 -7.90 -5.49 -16.11
CA LYS A 102 -8.98 -6.18 -15.40
C LYS A 102 -8.40 -7.20 -14.42
N ALA A 103 -8.89 -7.21 -13.19
CA ALA A 103 -8.49 -8.16 -12.16
C ALA A 103 -9.60 -8.39 -11.14
N ASP A 104 -9.47 -9.47 -10.37
CA ASP A 104 -10.32 -9.76 -9.20
C ASP A 104 -9.83 -9.01 -7.95
N TYR A 105 -8.52 -8.81 -7.84
CA TYR A 105 -7.86 -8.12 -6.74
C TYR A 105 -6.90 -7.05 -7.25
N LEU A 106 -7.01 -5.87 -6.68
CA LEU A 106 -5.98 -4.83 -6.71
C LEU A 106 -5.27 -4.82 -5.36
N ILE A 107 -3.95 -4.89 -5.35
CA ILE A 107 -3.14 -4.73 -4.13
C ILE A 107 -2.20 -3.54 -4.27
N SER A 108 -1.94 -2.82 -3.19
CA SER A 108 -1.02 -1.68 -3.21
C SER A 108 -0.55 -1.26 -1.82
N ASN A 109 0.71 -0.85 -1.73
CA ASN A 109 1.18 0.11 -0.74
C ASN A 109 1.30 1.47 -1.45
N PRO A 110 0.22 2.25 -1.55
CA PRO A 110 0.19 3.45 -2.36
C PRO A 110 0.97 4.59 -1.69
N PRO A 111 1.42 5.60 -2.46
CA PRO A 111 1.92 6.84 -1.88
C PRO A 111 0.90 7.47 -0.94
N TYR A 112 1.29 7.73 0.32
CA TYR A 112 0.42 8.33 1.34
C TYR A 112 1.09 9.43 2.18
N LEU A 113 2.29 9.92 1.78
CA LEU A 113 2.90 11.06 2.47
C LEU A 113 2.11 12.35 2.14
N PRO A 114 1.54 13.04 3.16
CA PRO A 114 0.80 14.26 2.93
C PRO A 114 1.76 15.44 2.76
N ALA A 115 1.59 16.22 1.70
CA ALA A 115 2.32 17.46 1.48
C ALA A 115 1.57 18.39 0.51
N ILE A 116 1.88 19.69 0.54
CA ILE A 116 1.26 20.66 -0.36
C ILE A 116 1.68 20.45 -1.82
N ASP A 117 2.92 19.99 -2.04
CA ASP A 117 3.48 19.66 -3.35
C ASP A 117 4.38 18.42 -3.27
N ASN A 118 4.77 17.90 -4.43
CA ASN A 118 5.62 16.71 -4.52
C ASN A 118 7.13 16.98 -4.36
N LYS A 119 7.53 18.19 -3.95
CA LYS A 119 8.94 18.53 -3.68
C LYS A 119 9.32 18.11 -2.26
N ILE A 120 9.26 16.83 -2.01
CA ILE A 120 9.62 16.14 -0.78
C ILE A 120 10.83 15.22 -1.04
N TYR A 121 11.40 14.61 -0.01
CA TYR A 121 12.59 13.76 -0.14
C TYR A 121 12.44 12.64 -1.19
N GLN A 122 11.25 12.10 -1.33
CA GLN A 122 10.93 11.11 -2.36
C GLN A 122 9.60 11.47 -3.04
N PRO A 123 9.64 12.14 -4.22
CA PRO A 123 8.44 12.62 -4.92
C PRO A 123 7.41 11.54 -5.25
N PHE A 124 7.85 10.31 -5.51
CA PHE A 124 6.96 9.18 -5.80
C PHE A 124 6.12 8.72 -4.61
N LEU A 125 6.44 9.18 -3.38
CA LEU A 125 5.66 8.86 -2.18
C LEU A 125 4.62 9.92 -1.83
N HIS A 126 4.46 10.96 -2.64
CA HIS A 126 3.48 12.03 -2.44
C HIS A 126 2.05 11.53 -2.63
N GLY A 127 1.30 11.45 -1.55
CA GLY A 127 -0.09 10.98 -1.52
C GLY A 127 -1.14 12.08 -1.70
N GLY A 128 -0.73 13.31 -2.01
CA GLY A 128 -1.61 14.48 -2.06
C GLY A 128 -1.55 15.31 -0.78
N ILE A 129 -2.46 16.29 -0.69
CA ILE A 129 -2.44 17.27 0.40
C ILE A 129 -2.71 16.64 1.77
N ASP A 130 -3.46 15.55 1.83
CA ASP A 130 -3.81 14.81 3.06
C ASP A 130 -3.38 13.33 3.03
N GLY A 131 -2.70 12.92 1.95
CA GLY A 131 -2.12 11.59 1.83
C GLY A 131 -3.05 10.52 1.25
N ILE A 132 -4.30 10.82 0.91
CA ILE A 132 -5.28 9.81 0.45
C ILE A 132 -5.57 9.85 -1.06
N THR A 133 -5.10 10.86 -1.79
CA THR A 133 -5.46 11.11 -3.19
C THR A 133 -5.25 9.90 -4.10
N ILE A 134 -4.15 9.18 -3.96
CA ILE A 134 -3.87 8.01 -4.80
C ILE A 134 -4.80 6.85 -4.44
N THR A 135 -5.02 6.60 -3.16
CA THR A 135 -5.91 5.53 -2.70
C THR A 135 -7.36 5.77 -3.12
N GLU A 136 -7.87 7.00 -3.02
CA GLU A 136 -9.19 7.39 -3.54
C GLU A 136 -9.32 7.12 -5.05
N LYS A 137 -8.24 7.40 -5.80
CA LYS A 137 -8.18 7.13 -7.24
C LYS A 137 -8.23 5.63 -7.53
N LEU A 138 -7.48 4.81 -6.77
CA LEU A 138 -7.52 3.35 -6.88
C LEU A 138 -8.91 2.77 -6.56
N LEU A 139 -9.56 3.23 -5.49
CA LEU A 139 -10.93 2.85 -5.14
C LEU A 139 -11.95 3.25 -6.21
N SER A 140 -11.70 4.34 -6.96
CA SER A 140 -12.55 4.80 -8.07
C SER A 140 -12.51 3.89 -9.30
N LEU A 141 -11.50 3.01 -9.42
CA LEU A 141 -11.37 2.05 -10.53
C LEU A 141 -12.34 0.87 -10.42
N ASN A 142 -13.02 0.75 -9.29
CA ASN A 142 -14.15 -0.16 -9.10
C ASN A 142 -13.81 -1.66 -9.16
N TYR A 143 -12.58 -2.06 -8.78
CA TYR A 143 -12.24 -3.47 -8.59
C TYR A 143 -13.11 -4.12 -7.51
N GLU A 144 -13.34 -5.43 -7.60
CA GLU A 144 -14.17 -6.13 -6.61
C GLU A 144 -13.51 -6.15 -5.23
N ASN A 145 -12.20 -6.38 -5.19
CA ASN A 145 -11.40 -6.46 -3.98
C ASN A 145 -10.17 -5.54 -4.10
N VAL A 146 -9.92 -4.72 -3.09
CA VAL A 146 -8.80 -3.77 -3.04
C VAL A 146 -8.09 -3.88 -1.70
N LEU A 147 -6.87 -4.42 -1.69
CA LEU A 147 -5.98 -4.38 -0.53
C LEU A 147 -5.09 -3.15 -0.63
N VAL A 148 -5.19 -2.25 0.33
CA VAL A 148 -4.35 -1.04 0.40
C VAL A 148 -3.79 -0.83 1.80
N MET A 149 -2.58 -0.24 1.86
CA MET A 149 -2.01 0.26 3.09
C MET A 149 -2.54 1.66 3.38
N ILE A 150 -2.93 1.91 4.64
CA ILE A 150 -3.49 3.18 5.11
C ILE A 150 -2.75 3.60 6.37
N SER A 151 -2.28 4.84 6.42
CA SER A 151 -1.63 5.42 7.60
C SER A 151 -2.60 6.24 8.44
N SER A 152 -2.52 6.12 9.76
CA SER A 152 -3.33 6.93 10.69
C SER A 152 -2.98 8.44 10.66
N TYR A 153 -1.84 8.83 10.12
CA TYR A 153 -1.48 10.24 9.95
C TYR A 153 -1.92 10.84 8.60
N SER A 154 -2.60 10.06 7.76
CA SER A 154 -3.00 10.44 6.39
C SER A 154 -4.52 10.36 6.24
N ASN A 155 -5.24 11.13 7.05
CA ASN A 155 -6.69 11.33 6.98
C ASN A 155 -7.51 10.02 6.83
N PRO A 156 -7.34 9.05 7.76
CA PRO A 156 -7.95 7.72 7.64
C PRO A 156 -9.49 7.77 7.61
N GLU A 157 -10.11 8.71 8.33
CA GLU A 157 -11.56 8.87 8.38
C GLU A 157 -12.12 9.19 6.99
N SER A 158 -11.60 10.23 6.33
CA SER A 158 -12.05 10.60 4.98
C SER A 158 -11.82 9.49 3.96
N LEU A 159 -10.75 8.70 4.11
CA LEU A 159 -10.48 7.59 3.22
C LEU A 159 -11.49 6.44 3.39
N ILE A 160 -11.83 6.09 4.64
CA ILE A 160 -12.84 5.06 4.93
C ILE A 160 -14.21 5.51 4.43
N ASP A 161 -14.59 6.75 4.66
CA ASP A 161 -15.84 7.35 4.15
C ASP A 161 -15.88 7.34 2.61
N CYS A 162 -14.76 7.65 1.97
CA CYS A 162 -14.64 7.57 0.52
C CYS A 162 -14.86 6.12 0.02
N ALA A 163 -14.28 5.12 0.69
CA ALA A 163 -14.47 3.72 0.33
C ALA A 163 -15.96 3.32 0.44
N ILE A 164 -16.63 3.67 1.55
CA ILE A 164 -18.05 3.42 1.76
C ILE A 164 -18.90 4.09 0.67
N THR A 165 -18.63 5.36 0.36
CA THR A 165 -19.35 6.13 -0.68
C THR A 165 -19.20 5.49 -2.06
N LYS A 166 -18.05 4.83 -2.34
CA LYS A 166 -17.77 4.09 -3.58
C LYS A 166 -18.35 2.65 -3.57
N GLY A 167 -19.15 2.31 -2.55
CA GLY A 167 -19.80 1.00 -2.42
C GLY A 167 -18.89 -0.12 -1.96
N TYR A 168 -17.83 0.21 -1.24
CA TYR A 168 -16.98 -0.76 -0.54
C TYR A 168 -17.37 -0.86 0.93
N ALA A 169 -17.01 -1.97 1.52
CA ALA A 169 -16.99 -2.18 2.95
C ALA A 169 -15.64 -2.77 3.35
N THR A 170 -15.22 -2.59 4.59
CA THR A 170 -14.02 -3.20 5.14
C THR A 170 -14.29 -4.68 5.42
N ALA A 171 -13.82 -5.55 4.52
CA ALA A 171 -14.01 -7.00 4.66
C ALA A 171 -13.10 -7.60 5.74
N ASN A 172 -11.87 -7.12 5.84
CA ASN A 172 -10.90 -7.51 6.85
C ASN A 172 -9.75 -6.50 6.90
N PHE A 173 -9.01 -6.46 8.01
CA PHE A 173 -7.83 -5.60 8.14
C PHE A 173 -6.84 -6.13 9.16
N ILE A 174 -5.60 -5.66 9.08
CA ILE A 174 -4.53 -5.91 10.04
C ILE A 174 -3.88 -4.57 10.34
N VAL A 175 -3.58 -4.27 11.60
CA VAL A 175 -2.95 -3.01 12.03
C VAL A 175 -1.64 -3.29 12.73
N SER A 176 -0.64 -2.48 12.47
CA SER A 176 0.67 -2.51 13.14
C SER A 176 1.10 -1.11 13.56
N PRO A 177 1.58 -0.90 14.79
CA PRO A 177 2.23 0.34 15.14
C PRO A 177 3.60 0.42 14.49
N LEU A 178 3.90 1.55 13.85
CA LEU A 178 5.20 1.86 13.26
C LEU A 178 5.74 3.19 13.80
N LYS A 179 7.06 3.35 13.72
CA LYS A 179 7.71 4.63 14.03
C LYS A 179 7.80 5.49 12.78
N PHE A 180 7.68 6.81 12.96
CA PHE A 180 8.05 7.74 11.90
C PHE A 180 9.49 7.50 11.45
N GLY A 181 9.70 7.46 10.13
CA GLY A 181 10.96 7.13 9.49
C GLY A 181 11.54 8.28 8.67
N TYR A 182 12.51 7.96 7.83
CA TYR A 182 13.22 8.93 6.99
C TYR A 182 12.26 9.75 6.11
N TYR A 183 11.35 9.12 5.39
CA TYR A 183 10.47 9.82 4.44
C TYR A 183 9.47 10.75 5.14
N SER A 184 8.91 10.32 6.26
CA SER A 184 8.01 11.14 7.06
C SER A 184 8.73 12.23 7.86
N SER A 185 10.07 12.23 7.92
CA SER A 185 10.87 13.29 8.51
C SER A 185 11.14 14.48 7.58
N ASP A 186 10.71 14.41 6.32
CA ASP A 186 10.74 15.55 5.42
C ASP A 186 10.00 16.76 6.04
N PRO A 187 10.62 17.97 6.07
CA PRO A 187 10.02 19.12 6.75
C PRO A 187 8.62 19.50 6.25
N LYS A 188 8.34 19.37 4.95
CA LYS A 188 7.01 19.65 4.39
C LYS A 188 5.98 18.60 4.81
N VAL A 189 6.41 17.33 4.83
CA VAL A 189 5.57 16.21 5.28
C VAL A 189 5.25 16.36 6.77
N GLN A 190 6.27 16.60 7.61
CA GLN A 190 6.06 16.82 9.05
C GLN A 190 5.14 18.01 9.34
N GLN A 191 5.37 19.14 8.68
CA GLN A 191 4.50 20.31 8.84
C GLN A 191 3.05 19.95 8.49
N ARG A 192 2.86 19.24 7.38
CA ARG A 192 1.51 18.87 6.94
C ARG A 192 0.84 17.87 7.88
N ILE A 193 1.56 16.87 8.39
CA ILE A 193 1.06 15.92 9.40
C ILE A 193 0.59 16.67 10.66
N ILE A 194 1.35 17.66 11.13
CA ILE A 194 0.99 18.49 12.29
C ILE A 194 -0.28 19.31 12.02
N GLU A 195 -0.42 19.88 10.82
CA GLU A 195 -1.62 20.60 10.41
C GLU A 195 -2.86 19.68 10.37
N LEU A 196 -2.72 18.49 9.77
CA LEU A 196 -3.77 17.48 9.76
C LEU A 196 -4.18 17.06 11.18
N ARG A 197 -3.21 16.89 12.09
CA ARG A 197 -3.51 16.56 13.50
C ARG A 197 -4.33 17.65 14.19
N ARG A 198 -4.01 18.93 13.96
CA ARG A 198 -4.79 20.07 14.51
C ARG A 198 -6.23 20.09 14.03
N ASN A 199 -6.48 19.50 12.86
CA ASN A 199 -7.80 19.38 12.26
C ASN A 199 -8.50 18.03 12.55
N ASN A 200 -7.96 17.20 13.45
CA ASN A 200 -8.42 15.83 13.74
C ASN A 200 -8.43 14.92 12.49
N GLN A 201 -7.47 15.10 11.60
CA GLN A 201 -7.29 14.31 10.37
C GLN A 201 -6.02 13.45 10.39
N ALA A 202 -5.22 13.52 11.46
CA ALA A 202 -4.05 12.70 11.66
C ALA A 202 -3.93 12.28 13.11
N PHE A 203 -3.67 10.99 13.35
CA PHE A 203 -3.66 10.36 14.65
C PHE A 203 -2.32 9.64 14.87
N PHE A 204 -1.60 10.05 15.90
CA PHE A 204 -0.30 9.48 16.27
C PHE A 204 0.06 9.89 17.69
N SER A 205 0.91 9.12 18.35
CA SER A 205 1.42 9.41 19.70
C SER A 205 2.94 9.43 19.67
N GLU A 206 3.54 10.56 20.11
CA GLU A 206 4.99 10.79 20.05
C GLU A 206 5.57 10.50 18.65
N ASN A 207 6.27 9.37 18.50
CA ASN A 207 6.89 8.95 17.25
C ASN A 207 6.24 7.67 16.66
N ILE A 208 5.05 7.30 17.13
CA ILE A 208 4.33 6.09 16.71
C ILE A 208 3.04 6.47 15.98
N TYR A 209 2.79 5.83 14.85
CA TYR A 209 1.53 5.87 14.13
C TYR A 209 1.03 4.46 13.85
N MET A 210 -0.24 4.30 13.49
CA MET A 210 -0.79 3.03 13.04
C MET A 210 -0.73 2.93 11.52
N LEU A 211 -0.21 1.81 11.01
CA LEU A 211 -0.33 1.42 9.61
C LEU A 211 -1.28 0.24 9.51
N ALA A 212 -2.30 0.34 8.68
CA ALA A 212 -3.26 -0.72 8.43
C ALA A 212 -3.16 -1.25 7.00
N GLY A 213 -3.12 -2.57 6.85
CA GLY A 213 -3.45 -3.24 5.59
C GLY A 213 -4.94 -3.55 5.60
N VAL A 214 -5.70 -2.94 4.68
CA VAL A 214 -7.16 -3.01 4.66
C VAL A 214 -7.61 -3.68 3.36
N LEU A 215 -8.38 -4.75 3.48
CA LEU A 215 -9.08 -5.38 2.36
C LEU A 215 -10.48 -4.78 2.25
N PHE A 216 -10.64 -3.87 1.33
CA PHE A 216 -11.95 -3.38 0.89
C PHE A 216 -12.56 -4.32 -0.14
N THR A 217 -13.81 -4.69 0.05
CA THR A 217 -14.56 -5.53 -0.89
C THR A 217 -15.91 -4.87 -1.18
N LYS A 218 -16.45 -5.05 -2.38
CA LYS A 218 -17.75 -4.50 -2.73
C LYS A 218 -18.82 -4.98 -1.74
N GLN A 219 -19.62 -4.06 -1.18
CA GLN A 219 -20.66 -4.34 -0.16
C GLN A 219 -21.60 -5.49 -0.53
N SER A 220 -21.92 -5.61 -1.83
CA SER A 220 -22.77 -6.70 -2.33
C SER A 220 -22.18 -8.11 -2.18
N LYS A 221 -20.89 -8.22 -1.81
CA LYS A 221 -20.13 -9.46 -1.75
C LYS A 221 -19.80 -9.93 -0.33
N ILE A 222 -20.04 -9.09 0.67
CA ILE A 222 -19.69 -9.40 2.06
C ILE A 222 -20.92 -9.29 2.98
N LYS A 223 -20.85 -9.99 4.12
CA LYS A 223 -21.93 -10.02 5.12
C LYS A 223 -21.66 -9.12 6.32
N SER A 224 -20.43 -8.74 6.56
CA SER A 224 -20.02 -7.93 7.71
C SER A 224 -19.12 -6.80 7.23
N ASP A 225 -19.33 -5.61 7.75
CA ASP A 225 -18.53 -4.41 7.52
C ASP A 225 -17.79 -4.06 8.81
N LEU A 226 -16.46 -4.03 8.73
CA LEU A 226 -15.57 -3.70 9.86
C LEU A 226 -15.06 -2.25 9.80
N SER A 227 -15.72 -1.37 9.07
CA SER A 227 -15.28 0.01 8.88
C SER A 227 -15.29 0.82 10.19
N GLU A 228 -16.24 0.57 11.07
CA GLU A 228 -16.30 1.22 12.38
C GLU A 228 -15.16 0.78 13.29
N GLU A 229 -14.87 -0.52 13.37
CA GLU A 229 -13.76 -1.07 14.15
C GLU A 229 -12.41 -0.57 13.63
N LEU A 230 -12.23 -0.54 12.29
CA LEU A 230 -11.04 0.01 11.67
C LEU A 230 -10.88 1.49 12.05
N LEU A 231 -11.93 2.29 11.92
CA LEU A 231 -11.88 3.71 12.25
C LEU A 231 -11.51 3.94 13.72
N GLN A 232 -12.13 3.22 14.65
CA GLN A 232 -11.81 3.30 16.08
C GLN A 232 -10.32 3.06 16.35
N ILE A 233 -9.71 2.06 15.70
CA ILE A 233 -8.29 1.73 15.87
C ILE A 233 -7.40 2.80 15.22
N MET A 234 -7.74 3.26 14.02
CA MET A 234 -6.93 4.22 13.28
C MET A 234 -6.95 5.63 13.90
N THR A 235 -7.93 5.92 14.74
CA THR A 235 -8.09 7.23 15.44
C THR A 235 -7.78 7.16 16.94
N ALA A 236 -7.25 6.03 17.43
CA ALA A 236 -7.03 5.79 18.86
C ALA A 236 -5.80 6.50 19.46
N LEU A 237 -4.89 7.13 18.67
CA LEU A 237 -3.64 7.75 19.13
C LEU A 237 -3.70 9.25 19.31
#